data_04606b80f8a8593d64c8a416be97a0de
#
_entry.id   04606b80f8a8593d64c8a416be97a0de
#
_cell.length_a   1.000
_cell.length_b   1.000
_cell.length_c   1.000
_cell.angle_alpha   90.00
_cell.angle_beta   90.00
_cell.angle_gamma   90.00
#
_symmetry.space_group_name_H-M   'P 1'
#
loop_
_entity.id
_entity.type
_entity.pdbx_description
1 polymer ?
#
loop_
_entity_poly.entity_id
_entity_poly.type
_entity_poly.pdbx_seq_one_letter_code
_entity_poly.pdbx_strand_id
1 'polypeptide(L)'
;MNSIIKEHYALFEMYQALRNQLLESLTVEDLMYRLNQNTPSLGQLCVEIGEVEHAYIQSFQTFKMDFSYHNQTEGLSHDIEQLTAWLSELDHQLKTTIEALSEETIQTQKIDRGHDFIISPQFQLEVYKEALLIFYGKVSVYLKGLEKPTSEQWMHWIG
;
A
#
# COMPACT_ATOMS: atom_id res chain seq x y z
N MET A 1 2.92 15.52 -17.91
CA MET A 1 2.60 14.12 -17.47
C MET A 1 3.76 13.25 -17.89
N ASN A 2 4.44 12.64 -16.94
CA ASN A 2 5.61 11.81 -17.15
C ASN A 2 5.26 10.36 -17.56
N SER A 3 6.27 9.56 -17.93
CA SER A 3 6.10 8.20 -18.44
C SER A 3 5.46 7.25 -17.41
N ILE A 4 5.82 7.35 -16.12
CA ILE A 4 5.24 6.50 -15.07
C ILE A 4 3.71 6.69 -15.03
N ILE A 5 3.25 7.93 -15.02
CA ILE A 5 1.81 8.24 -14.99
C ILE A 5 1.09 7.77 -16.25
N LYS A 6 1.71 7.95 -17.42
CA LYS A 6 1.09 7.59 -18.70
C LYS A 6 0.95 6.09 -18.94
N GLU A 7 1.97 5.33 -18.54
CA GLU A 7 2.16 3.96 -18.99
C GLU A 7 1.92 2.92 -17.89
N HIS A 8 2.11 3.29 -16.62
CA HIS A 8 2.13 2.34 -15.51
C HIS A 8 1.08 2.61 -14.43
N TYR A 9 0.78 3.89 -14.16
CA TYR A 9 0.00 4.26 -13.00
C TYR A 9 -1.46 3.77 -13.05
N ALA A 10 -2.08 3.74 -14.23
CA ALA A 10 -3.46 3.27 -14.36
C ALA A 10 -3.62 1.81 -13.91
N LEU A 11 -2.67 0.95 -14.27
CA LEU A 11 -2.67 -0.44 -13.80
C LEU A 11 -2.38 -0.53 -12.30
N PHE A 12 -1.44 0.26 -11.79
CA PHE A 12 -1.13 0.33 -10.36
C PHE A 12 -2.36 0.77 -9.54
N GLU A 13 -3.08 1.79 -10.00
CA GLU A 13 -4.30 2.30 -9.37
C GLU A 13 -5.41 1.22 -9.25
N MET A 14 -5.49 0.29 -10.22
CA MET A 14 -6.38 -0.87 -10.12
C MET A 14 -6.00 -1.82 -8.97
N TYR A 15 -4.70 -1.98 -8.67
CA TYR A 15 -4.24 -2.74 -7.50
C TYR A 15 -4.54 -2.00 -6.19
N GLN A 16 -4.39 -0.67 -6.14
CA GLN A 16 -4.80 0.12 -4.97
C GLN A 16 -6.33 0.01 -4.71
N ALA A 17 -7.13 -0.02 -5.76
CA ALA A 17 -8.59 -0.15 -5.66
C ALA A 17 -9.03 -1.43 -4.92
N LEU A 18 -8.26 -2.52 -4.98
CA LEU A 18 -8.53 -3.74 -4.21
C LEU A 18 -8.48 -3.48 -2.71
N ARG A 19 -7.56 -2.63 -2.24
CA ARG A 19 -7.49 -2.23 -0.82
C ARG A 19 -8.72 -1.42 -0.42
N ASN A 20 -9.19 -0.52 -1.25
CA ASN A 20 -10.38 0.27 -0.98
C ASN A 20 -11.62 -0.63 -0.90
N GLN A 21 -11.79 -1.58 -1.83
CA GLN A 21 -12.85 -2.58 -1.79
C GLN A 21 -12.78 -3.44 -0.52
N LEU A 22 -11.57 -3.81 -0.08
CA LEU A 22 -11.37 -4.51 1.19
C LEU A 22 -11.91 -3.68 2.35
N LEU A 23 -11.47 -2.42 2.50
CA LEU A 23 -11.86 -1.55 3.60
C LEU A 23 -13.38 -1.31 3.64
N GLU A 24 -14.03 -1.14 2.49
CA GLU A 24 -15.48 -1.01 2.38
C GLU A 24 -16.23 -2.25 2.88
N SER A 25 -15.60 -3.42 2.85
CA SER A 25 -16.20 -4.68 3.29
C SER A 25 -15.99 -4.98 4.78
N LEU A 26 -15.06 -4.29 5.45
CA LEU A 26 -14.67 -4.58 6.83
C LEU A 26 -15.50 -3.82 7.85
N THR A 27 -15.74 -4.45 9.00
CA THR A 27 -16.30 -3.83 10.21
C THR A 27 -15.19 -3.58 11.24
N VAL A 28 -15.51 -2.83 12.30
CA VAL A 28 -14.59 -2.62 13.43
C VAL A 28 -14.21 -3.96 14.10
N GLU A 29 -15.16 -4.89 14.21
CA GLU A 29 -14.92 -6.22 14.76
C GLU A 29 -13.95 -7.03 13.90
N ASP A 30 -14.08 -6.93 12.58
CA ASP A 30 -13.14 -7.58 11.64
C ASP A 30 -11.71 -7.08 11.82
N LEU A 31 -11.53 -5.77 12.06
CA LEU A 31 -10.21 -5.19 12.29
C LEU A 31 -9.49 -5.76 13.52
N MET A 32 -10.25 -6.19 14.53
CA MET A 32 -9.69 -6.80 15.75
C MET A 32 -9.35 -8.28 15.58
N TYR A 33 -9.80 -8.92 14.50
CA TYR A 33 -9.56 -10.34 14.26
C TYR A 33 -8.08 -10.68 14.14
N ARG A 34 -7.68 -11.80 14.75
CA ARG A 34 -6.34 -12.38 14.71
C ARG A 34 -6.41 -13.85 14.37
N LEU A 35 -5.45 -14.37 13.62
CA LEU A 35 -5.36 -15.81 13.36
C LEU A 35 -5.00 -16.60 14.64
N ASN A 36 -4.17 -16.00 15.49
CA ASN A 36 -3.82 -16.51 16.82
C ASN A 36 -3.26 -15.35 17.69
N GLN A 37 -2.93 -15.66 18.95
CA GLN A 37 -2.47 -14.65 19.92
C GLN A 37 -1.20 -13.89 19.50
N ASN A 38 -0.35 -14.50 18.69
CA ASN A 38 0.97 -13.97 18.31
C ASN A 38 0.96 -13.29 16.92
N THR A 39 -0.16 -13.33 16.20
CA THR A 39 -0.29 -12.65 14.91
C THR A 39 -0.81 -11.23 15.09
N PRO A 40 -0.44 -10.28 14.21
CA PRO A 40 -1.07 -8.97 14.20
C PRO A 40 -2.58 -9.11 13.96
N SER A 41 -3.37 -8.12 14.36
CA SER A 41 -4.77 -8.03 13.95
C SER A 41 -4.88 -7.62 12.48
N LEU A 42 -6.03 -7.86 11.86
CA LEU A 42 -6.28 -7.39 10.49
C LEU A 42 -6.10 -5.87 10.36
N GLY A 43 -6.58 -5.10 11.36
CA GLY A 43 -6.38 -3.65 11.39
C GLY A 43 -4.90 -3.25 11.52
N GLN A 44 -4.09 -3.98 12.28
CA GLN A 44 -2.65 -3.76 12.34
C GLN A 44 -1.96 -4.02 11.00
N LEU A 45 -2.39 -5.03 10.23
CA LEU A 45 -1.90 -5.24 8.86
C LEU A 45 -2.28 -4.08 7.93
N CYS A 46 -3.49 -3.52 8.10
CA CYS A 46 -3.91 -2.36 7.32
C CYS A 46 -3.12 -1.08 7.68
N VAL A 47 -2.72 -0.91 8.93
CA VAL A 47 -1.80 0.18 9.33
C VAL A 47 -0.41 -0.06 8.75
N GLU A 48 0.12 -1.29 8.82
CA GLU A 48 1.44 -1.64 8.26
C GLU A 48 1.54 -1.30 6.78
N ILE A 49 0.52 -1.63 5.96
CA ILE A 49 0.58 -1.30 4.52
C ILE A 49 0.54 0.22 4.26
N GLY A 50 -0.14 0.99 5.09
CA GLY A 50 -0.10 2.45 5.00
C GLY A 50 1.27 3.03 5.38
N GLU A 51 1.93 2.49 6.42
CA GLU A 51 3.30 2.87 6.77
C GLU A 51 4.29 2.53 5.64
N VAL A 52 4.09 1.39 4.99
CA VAL A 52 4.85 1.01 3.79
C VAL A 52 4.60 2.01 2.66
N GLU A 53 3.35 2.39 2.38
CA GLU A 53 3.03 3.38 1.36
C GLU A 53 3.69 4.73 1.64
N HIS A 54 3.64 5.20 2.89
CA HIS A 54 4.34 6.41 3.31
C HIS A 54 5.85 6.33 2.99
N ALA A 55 6.49 5.20 3.26
CA ALA A 55 7.91 5.00 2.93
C ALA A 55 8.17 5.07 1.42
N TYR A 56 7.26 4.53 0.60
CA TYR A 56 7.36 4.66 -0.86
C TYR A 56 7.19 6.10 -1.33
N ILE A 57 6.22 6.86 -0.78
CA ILE A 57 6.05 8.29 -1.07
C ILE A 57 7.35 9.05 -0.78
N GLN A 58 7.91 8.86 0.42
CA GLN A 58 9.18 9.48 0.80
C GLN A 58 10.33 9.09 -0.13
N SER A 59 10.36 7.84 -0.59
CA SER A 59 11.41 7.38 -1.50
C SER A 59 11.38 8.07 -2.88
N PHE A 60 10.22 8.45 -3.38
CA PHE A 60 10.09 9.25 -4.61
C PHE A 60 10.49 10.71 -4.41
N GLN A 61 10.39 11.23 -3.20
CA GLN A 61 10.77 12.60 -2.86
C GLN A 61 12.27 12.75 -2.57
N THR A 62 12.84 11.77 -1.84
CA THR A 62 14.22 11.84 -1.33
C THR A 62 15.21 10.97 -2.11
N PHE A 63 14.73 10.11 -2.99
CA PHE A 63 15.49 9.06 -3.69
C PHE A 63 16.21 8.09 -2.75
N LYS A 64 15.66 7.93 -1.55
CA LYS A 64 16.14 6.98 -0.55
C LYS A 64 14.98 6.28 0.14
N MET A 65 15.07 4.96 0.29
CA MET A 65 14.07 4.17 1.00
C MET A 65 14.34 4.17 2.50
N ASP A 66 13.31 4.45 3.28
CA ASP A 66 13.36 4.40 4.75
C ASP A 66 12.02 3.89 5.28
N PHE A 67 12.05 2.78 6.02
CA PHE A 67 10.89 2.15 6.65
C PHE A 67 10.78 2.47 8.15
N SER A 68 11.47 3.48 8.64
CA SER A 68 11.46 3.83 10.08
C SER A 68 10.19 4.57 10.52
N TYR A 69 9.37 5.04 9.57
CA TYR A 69 8.12 5.73 9.90
C TYR A 69 7.09 4.77 10.49
N HIS A 70 6.48 5.18 11.60
CA HIS A 70 5.32 4.54 12.20
C HIS A 70 4.24 5.58 12.52
N ASN A 71 3.01 5.29 12.14
CA ASN A 71 1.87 6.14 12.44
C ASN A 71 1.61 6.14 13.96
N GLN A 72 1.53 7.33 14.55
CA GLN A 72 1.35 7.52 16.00
C GLN A 72 -0.11 7.78 16.40
N THR A 73 -1.06 7.69 15.47
CA THR A 73 -2.46 7.90 15.76
C THR A 73 -2.99 6.76 16.63
N GLU A 74 -3.37 7.10 17.87
CA GLU A 74 -3.92 6.12 18.80
C GLU A 74 -5.23 5.55 18.28
N GLY A 75 -5.37 4.23 18.33
CA GLY A 75 -6.60 3.54 17.94
C GLY A 75 -6.78 3.36 16.42
N LEU A 76 -5.89 3.86 15.56
CA LEU A 76 -6.04 3.80 14.10
C LEU A 76 -6.35 2.38 13.58
N SER A 77 -5.73 1.35 14.15
CA SER A 77 -5.97 -0.06 13.77
C SER A 77 -7.36 -0.60 14.15
N HIS A 78 -8.17 0.17 14.87
CA HIS A 78 -9.52 -0.21 15.31
C HIS A 78 -10.60 0.78 14.82
N ASP A 79 -10.21 1.77 14.04
CA ASP A 79 -11.11 2.80 13.51
C ASP A 79 -11.11 2.76 11.98
N ILE A 80 -12.15 2.15 11.42
CA ILE A 80 -12.26 1.95 9.97
C ILE A 80 -12.38 3.27 9.21
N GLU A 81 -13.01 4.28 9.77
CA GLU A 81 -13.19 5.58 9.11
C GLU A 81 -11.86 6.35 9.05
N GLN A 82 -11.15 6.44 10.18
CA GLN A 82 -9.83 7.08 10.21
C GLN A 82 -8.81 6.33 9.36
N LEU A 83 -8.82 4.99 9.40
CA LEU A 83 -7.93 4.15 8.60
C LEU A 83 -8.17 4.36 7.10
N THR A 84 -9.43 4.36 6.66
CA THR A 84 -9.81 4.59 5.27
C THR A 84 -9.42 6.00 4.81
N ALA A 85 -9.69 7.00 5.62
CA ALA A 85 -9.31 8.39 5.32
C ALA A 85 -7.79 8.56 5.18
N TRP A 86 -7.03 7.99 6.10
CA TRP A 86 -5.56 8.04 6.06
C TRP A 86 -4.99 7.35 4.82
N LEU A 87 -5.47 6.15 4.49
CA LEU A 87 -4.99 5.41 3.31
C LEU A 87 -5.38 6.13 2.01
N SER A 88 -6.58 6.73 1.93
CA SER A 88 -6.98 7.55 0.78
C SER A 88 -6.11 8.80 0.61
N GLU A 89 -5.70 9.42 1.70
CA GLU A 89 -4.76 10.54 1.66
C GLU A 89 -3.37 10.11 1.17
N LEU A 90 -2.89 8.95 1.59
CA LEU A 90 -1.63 8.38 1.09
C LEU A 90 -1.70 8.07 -0.41
N ASP A 91 -2.80 7.50 -0.91
CA ASP A 91 -3.02 7.28 -2.35
C ASP A 91 -2.90 8.59 -3.14
N HIS A 92 -3.54 9.65 -2.64
CA HIS A 92 -3.47 10.96 -3.26
C HIS A 92 -2.04 11.54 -3.25
N GLN A 93 -1.36 11.44 -2.12
CA GLN A 93 0.02 11.91 -1.95
C GLN A 93 0.99 11.15 -2.86
N LEU A 94 0.85 9.82 -2.98
CA LEU A 94 1.68 9.01 -3.86
C LEU A 94 1.52 9.47 -5.32
N LYS A 95 0.27 9.60 -5.79
CA LYS A 95 -0.02 10.04 -7.15
C LYS A 95 0.58 11.42 -7.43
N THR A 96 0.30 12.39 -6.57
CA THR A 96 0.78 13.76 -6.70
C THR A 96 2.31 13.81 -6.68
N THR A 97 2.95 13.04 -5.81
CA THR A 97 4.41 12.96 -5.73
C THR A 97 5.02 12.43 -7.03
N ILE A 98 4.46 11.36 -7.60
CA ILE A 98 4.93 10.80 -8.86
C ILE A 98 4.64 11.77 -10.03
N GLU A 99 3.47 12.42 -10.06
CA GLU A 99 3.11 13.41 -11.08
C GLU A 99 4.07 14.60 -11.12
N ALA A 100 4.61 14.99 -9.96
CA ALA A 100 5.56 16.10 -9.83
C ALA A 100 6.96 15.78 -10.38
N LEU A 101 7.31 14.51 -10.56
CA LEU A 101 8.60 14.12 -11.13
C LEU A 101 8.69 14.52 -12.61
N SER A 102 9.79 15.16 -12.98
CA SER A 102 10.10 15.41 -14.40
C SER A 102 10.49 14.11 -15.11
N GLU A 103 10.32 14.05 -16.42
CA GLU A 103 10.80 12.91 -17.22
C GLU A 103 12.33 12.73 -17.09
N GLU A 104 13.07 13.83 -17.05
CA GLU A 104 14.51 13.81 -16.80
C GLU A 104 14.84 13.16 -15.46
N THR A 105 14.12 13.53 -14.40
CA THR A 105 14.27 12.94 -13.06
C THR A 105 14.03 11.42 -13.08
N ILE A 106 12.97 10.97 -13.75
CA ILE A 106 12.63 9.54 -13.86
C ILE A 106 13.75 8.76 -14.57
N GLN A 107 14.35 9.35 -15.61
CA GLN A 107 15.39 8.69 -16.40
C GLN A 107 16.77 8.71 -15.72
N THR A 108 17.09 9.77 -14.98
CA THR A 108 18.44 9.97 -14.44
C THR A 108 18.60 9.63 -12.98
N GLN A 109 17.57 9.85 -12.15
CA GLN A 109 17.64 9.57 -10.73
C GLN A 109 17.49 8.07 -10.43
N LYS A 110 18.09 7.67 -9.32
CA LYS A 110 18.01 6.33 -8.77
C LYS A 110 17.57 6.38 -7.32
N ILE A 111 16.81 5.40 -6.89
CA ILE A 111 16.35 5.24 -5.51
C ILE A 111 17.24 4.20 -4.84
N ASP A 112 17.93 4.62 -3.80
CA ASP A 112 18.74 3.77 -2.95
C ASP A 112 17.83 3.09 -1.90
N ARG A 113 17.74 1.77 -1.97
CA ARG A 113 16.97 0.93 -1.03
C ARG A 113 17.84 0.31 0.06
N GLY A 114 19.12 0.66 0.12
CA GLY A 114 20.11 0.05 1.01
C GLY A 114 20.67 -1.27 0.46
N HIS A 115 21.74 -1.76 1.08
CA HIS A 115 22.40 -3.02 0.73
C HIS A 115 22.76 -3.14 -0.77
N ASP A 116 23.21 -2.04 -1.38
CA ASP A 116 23.55 -1.93 -2.81
C ASP A 116 22.37 -2.18 -3.77
N PHE A 117 21.12 -2.19 -3.26
CA PHE A 117 19.94 -2.31 -4.09
C PHE A 117 19.45 -0.93 -4.56
N ILE A 118 19.91 -0.55 -5.75
CA ILE A 118 19.65 0.75 -6.37
C ILE A 118 18.79 0.56 -7.62
N ILE A 119 17.64 1.22 -7.70
CA ILE A 119 16.63 1.01 -8.76
C ILE A 119 16.14 2.33 -9.36
N SER A 120 15.48 2.25 -10.53
CA SER A 120 14.82 3.40 -11.14
C SER A 120 13.50 3.76 -10.43
N PRO A 121 13.01 5.00 -10.53
CA PRO A 121 11.70 5.39 -10.04
C PRO A 121 10.56 4.52 -10.60
N GLN A 122 10.61 4.15 -11.88
CA GLN A 122 9.63 3.26 -12.48
C GLN A 122 9.64 1.88 -11.81
N PHE A 123 10.82 1.29 -11.59
CA PHE A 123 10.92 -0.02 -10.94
C PHE A 123 10.51 0.06 -9.46
N GLN A 124 10.69 1.20 -8.79
CA GLN A 124 10.20 1.43 -7.43
C GLN A 124 8.67 1.30 -7.34
N LEU A 125 7.92 1.80 -8.32
CA LEU A 125 6.46 1.61 -8.37
C LEU A 125 6.07 0.13 -8.53
N GLU A 126 6.81 -0.62 -9.36
CA GLU A 126 6.59 -2.07 -9.52
C GLU A 126 6.85 -2.82 -8.22
N VAL A 127 7.93 -2.48 -7.48
CA VAL A 127 8.22 -3.10 -6.18
C VAL A 127 7.13 -2.75 -5.15
N TYR A 128 6.57 -1.54 -5.20
CA TYR A 128 5.43 -1.20 -4.33
C TYR A 128 4.18 -2.02 -4.69
N LYS A 129 3.89 -2.22 -5.96
CA LYS A 129 2.82 -3.13 -6.40
C LYS A 129 3.01 -4.55 -5.83
N GLU A 130 4.23 -5.07 -5.84
CA GLU A 130 4.54 -6.36 -5.21
C GLU A 130 4.27 -6.36 -3.69
N ALA A 131 4.59 -5.27 -2.99
CA ALA A 131 4.27 -5.12 -1.57
C ALA A 131 2.76 -5.16 -1.31
N LEU A 132 1.95 -4.52 -2.17
CA LEU A 132 0.48 -4.63 -2.12
C LEU A 132 0.01 -6.07 -2.33
N LEU A 133 0.56 -6.80 -3.30
CA LEU A 133 0.19 -8.19 -3.55
C LEU A 133 0.54 -9.11 -2.36
N ILE A 134 1.69 -8.89 -1.71
CA ILE A 134 2.07 -9.59 -0.48
C ILE A 134 1.07 -9.29 0.64
N PHE A 135 0.69 -8.03 0.82
CA PHE A 135 -0.34 -7.63 1.78
C PHE A 135 -1.67 -8.33 1.49
N TYR A 136 -2.15 -8.33 0.24
CA TYR A 136 -3.39 -9.01 -0.14
C TYR A 136 -3.33 -10.51 0.11
N GLY A 137 -2.19 -11.15 -0.13
CA GLY A 137 -1.99 -12.56 0.20
C GLY A 137 -2.12 -12.83 1.70
N LYS A 138 -1.51 -12.00 2.55
CA LYS A 138 -1.67 -12.08 4.01
C LYS A 138 -3.15 -11.89 4.41
N VAL A 139 -3.80 -10.86 3.90
CA VAL A 139 -5.20 -10.52 4.21
C VAL A 139 -6.17 -11.62 3.77
N SER A 140 -5.93 -12.27 2.62
CA SER A 140 -6.77 -13.38 2.14
C SER A 140 -6.89 -14.51 3.18
N VAL A 141 -5.84 -14.78 3.94
CA VAL A 141 -5.88 -15.78 5.02
C VAL A 141 -6.79 -15.33 6.16
N TYR A 142 -6.75 -14.03 6.53
CA TYR A 142 -7.65 -13.45 7.54
C TYR A 142 -9.11 -13.49 7.10
N LEU A 143 -9.39 -13.11 5.84
CA LEU A 143 -10.76 -13.13 5.29
C LEU A 143 -11.34 -14.54 5.25
N LYS A 144 -10.54 -15.55 4.92
CA LYS A 144 -10.94 -16.96 4.99
C LYS A 144 -11.24 -17.39 6.43
N GLY A 145 -10.45 -16.95 7.40
CA GLY A 145 -10.71 -17.20 8.83
C GLY A 145 -11.97 -16.52 9.36
N LEU A 146 -12.31 -15.36 8.81
CA LEU A 146 -13.55 -14.62 9.09
C LEU A 146 -14.77 -15.14 8.31
N GLU A 147 -14.57 -16.09 7.38
CA GLU A 147 -15.60 -16.54 6.42
C GLU A 147 -16.21 -15.37 5.63
N LYS A 148 -15.40 -14.33 5.36
CA LYS A 148 -15.84 -13.10 4.73
C LYS A 148 -15.75 -13.19 3.20
N PRO A 149 -16.84 -12.87 2.47
CA PRO A 149 -16.78 -12.85 1.00
C PRO A 149 -15.88 -11.72 0.51
N THR A 150 -15.22 -11.96 -0.60
CA THR A 150 -14.39 -10.98 -1.31
C THR A 150 -15.09 -10.49 -2.57
N SER A 151 -14.66 -9.34 -3.12
CA SER A 151 -15.16 -8.84 -4.40
C SER A 151 -14.79 -9.80 -5.55
N GLU A 152 -15.54 -9.73 -6.65
CA GLU A 152 -15.26 -10.52 -7.86
C GLU A 152 -13.85 -10.23 -8.40
N GLN A 153 -13.43 -8.98 -8.39
CA GLN A 153 -12.08 -8.59 -8.80
C GLN A 153 -11.02 -9.21 -7.88
N TRP A 154 -11.25 -9.20 -6.55
CA TRP A 154 -10.35 -9.85 -5.61
C TRP A 154 -10.19 -11.33 -5.90
N MET A 155 -11.30 -12.04 -6.12
CA MET A 155 -11.27 -13.48 -6.42
C MET A 155 -10.51 -13.80 -7.71
N HIS A 156 -10.61 -12.94 -8.73
CA HIS A 156 -9.89 -13.14 -9.99
C HIS A 156 -8.40 -12.78 -9.94
N TRP A 157 -8.02 -11.82 -9.09
CA TRP A 157 -6.66 -11.26 -9.08
C TRP A 157 -5.79 -11.80 -7.95
N ILE A 158 -6.40 -12.16 -6.82
CA ILE A 158 -5.68 -12.59 -5.61
C ILE A 158 -6.00 -14.04 -5.25
N GLY A 159 -7.23 -14.49 -5.39
CA GLY A 159 -7.68 -15.87 -5.08
C GLY A 159 -8.30 -16.04 -3.71
#